data_2be811cd19f74b7e7289b5e567042ce0
#
_entry.id   2be811cd19f74b7e7289b5e567042ce0
#
_cell.length_a   1.000
_cell.length_b   1.000
_cell.length_c   1.000
_cell.angle_alpha   90.00
_cell.angle_beta   90.00
_cell.angle_gamma   90.00
#
_symmetry.space_group_name_H-M   'P 1'
#
loop_
_entity.id
_entity.type
_entity.pdbx_description
1 polymer ?
#
loop_
_entity_poly.entity_id
_entity_poly.type
_entity_poly.pdbx_seq_one_letter_code
_entity_poly.pdbx_strand_id
1 'polypeptide(L)'
;MLLKEYRNRFISLGATGKIFEILDALAFSLLGVVLLFTFFFTLVRVDGGSMQTTLNDGDRLVISDFCYTPKPSDIVIISRNYDNSEIGGADKLYDNPIVKRVIAVAGQKIDIKDGKVYIDDEVLEEDYINAVTYALEFDGPKIVPEGHIFVLGDNRGNSLDSRFNSIGMVDVRYVIGKVLFRIAPFGEIKFF
;
A
#
# COMPACT_ATOMS: atom_id res chain seq x y z
N MET A 1 -28.38 21.54 -23.17
CA MET A 1 -28.14 22.29 -24.40
C MET A 1 -27.03 21.64 -25.22
N LEU A 2 -25.83 21.53 -24.72
CA LEU A 2 -24.64 20.93 -25.41
C LEU A 2 -24.84 19.53 -26.02
N LEU A 3 -25.43 18.58 -25.27
CA LEU A 3 -25.65 17.21 -25.73
C LEU A 3 -26.63 17.12 -26.94
N LYS A 4 -27.63 18.02 -26.99
CA LYS A 4 -28.60 18.05 -28.09
C LYS A 4 -27.98 18.59 -29.37
N GLU A 5 -27.11 19.57 -29.22
CA GLU A 5 -26.35 20.19 -30.32
C GLU A 5 -25.32 19.22 -30.90
N TYR A 6 -24.56 18.54 -30.05
CA TYR A 6 -23.64 17.49 -30.45
C TYR A 6 -24.34 16.36 -31.22
N ARG A 7 -25.48 15.88 -30.70
CA ARG A 7 -26.30 14.85 -31.37
C ARG A 7 -26.76 15.27 -32.76
N ASN A 8 -27.24 16.49 -32.90
CA ASN A 8 -27.71 16.99 -34.20
C ASN A 8 -26.55 17.13 -35.19
N ARG A 9 -25.39 17.61 -34.77
CA ARG A 9 -24.16 17.64 -35.57
C ARG A 9 -23.77 16.23 -36.04
N PHE A 10 -23.72 15.25 -35.13
CA PHE A 10 -23.40 13.86 -35.46
C PHE A 10 -24.36 13.25 -36.49
N ILE A 11 -25.67 13.53 -36.41
CA ILE A 11 -26.67 13.04 -37.34
C ILE A 11 -26.47 13.64 -38.73
N SER A 12 -26.03 14.88 -38.85
CA SER A 12 -25.83 15.60 -40.11
C SER A 12 -24.56 15.19 -40.88
N LEU A 13 -23.63 14.48 -40.26
CA LEU A 13 -22.38 14.05 -40.89
C LEU A 13 -22.61 12.90 -41.87
N GLY A 14 -21.86 12.89 -42.97
CA GLY A 14 -21.73 11.72 -43.84
C GLY A 14 -21.00 10.56 -43.14
N ALA A 15 -20.99 9.37 -43.75
CA ALA A 15 -20.42 8.17 -43.10
C ALA A 15 -18.96 8.36 -42.63
N THR A 16 -18.12 8.99 -43.44
CA THR A 16 -16.73 9.31 -43.10
C THR A 16 -16.63 10.26 -41.88
N GLY A 17 -17.46 11.32 -41.85
CA GLY A 17 -17.47 12.26 -40.72
C GLY A 17 -17.89 11.59 -39.41
N LYS A 18 -18.85 10.67 -39.43
CA LYS A 18 -19.26 9.89 -38.25
C LYS A 18 -18.12 9.00 -37.74
N ILE A 19 -17.36 8.40 -38.63
CA ILE A 19 -16.19 7.57 -38.27
C ILE A 19 -15.16 8.44 -37.52
N PHE A 20 -14.81 9.61 -38.06
CA PHE A 20 -13.86 10.51 -37.42
C PHE A 20 -14.33 10.97 -36.03
N GLU A 21 -15.59 11.37 -35.85
CA GLU A 21 -16.14 11.78 -34.56
C GLU A 21 -16.09 10.62 -33.53
N ILE A 22 -16.33 9.39 -33.97
CA ILE A 22 -16.22 8.20 -33.09
C ILE A 22 -14.75 7.97 -32.69
N LEU A 23 -13.82 8.06 -33.65
CA LEU A 23 -12.39 7.88 -33.37
C LEU A 23 -11.88 8.95 -32.42
N ASP A 24 -12.26 10.20 -32.61
CA ASP A 24 -11.90 11.31 -31.72
C ASP A 24 -12.46 11.06 -30.28
N ALA A 25 -13.72 10.67 -30.18
CA ALA A 25 -14.34 10.36 -28.89
C ALA A 25 -13.62 9.20 -28.18
N LEU A 26 -13.25 8.16 -28.91
CA LEU A 26 -12.45 7.05 -28.38
C LEU A 26 -11.05 7.49 -27.95
N ALA A 27 -10.38 8.32 -28.76
CA ALA A 27 -9.05 8.84 -28.43
C ALA A 27 -9.06 9.69 -27.14
N PHE A 28 -10.02 10.63 -27.04
CA PHE A 28 -10.16 11.46 -25.82
C PHE A 28 -10.57 10.64 -24.60
N SER A 29 -11.45 9.66 -24.77
CA SER A 29 -11.84 8.75 -23.71
C SER A 29 -10.64 7.92 -23.22
N LEU A 30 -9.86 7.35 -24.13
CA LEU A 30 -8.65 6.60 -23.80
C LEU A 30 -7.61 7.49 -23.10
N LEU A 31 -7.38 8.70 -23.62
CA LEU A 31 -6.50 9.67 -22.99
C LEU A 31 -6.95 9.99 -21.55
N GLY A 32 -8.24 10.22 -21.34
CA GLY A 32 -8.80 10.47 -20.01
C GLY A 32 -8.55 9.30 -19.04
N VAL A 33 -8.76 8.07 -19.52
CA VAL A 33 -8.49 6.86 -18.72
C VAL A 33 -7.00 6.75 -18.37
N VAL A 34 -6.11 6.93 -19.36
CA VAL A 34 -4.66 6.85 -19.16
C VAL A 34 -4.20 7.89 -18.13
N LEU A 35 -4.65 9.14 -18.28
CA LEU A 35 -4.32 10.21 -17.32
C LEU A 35 -4.81 9.85 -15.91
N LEU A 36 -6.05 9.38 -15.78
CA LEU A 36 -6.61 8.99 -14.49
C LEU A 36 -5.74 7.88 -13.85
N PHE A 37 -5.42 6.83 -14.59
CA PHE A 37 -4.57 5.76 -14.06
C PHE A 37 -3.17 6.25 -13.72
N THR A 38 -2.57 7.13 -14.51
CA THR A 38 -1.22 7.66 -14.27
C THR A 38 -1.15 8.50 -12.98
N PHE A 39 -2.21 9.24 -12.67
CA PHE A 39 -2.22 10.12 -11.48
C PHE A 39 -2.65 9.42 -10.19
N PHE A 40 -3.47 8.36 -10.27
CA PHE A 40 -4.06 7.74 -9.08
C PHE A 40 -3.48 6.39 -8.71
N PHE A 41 -2.76 5.74 -9.62
CA PHE A 41 -2.26 4.39 -9.40
C PHE A 41 -0.79 4.25 -9.78
N THR A 42 -0.05 3.53 -8.96
CA THR A 42 1.34 3.20 -9.22
C THR A 42 1.53 1.69 -9.21
N LEU A 43 2.36 1.19 -10.13
CA LEU A 43 2.75 -0.21 -10.18
C LEU A 43 4.06 -0.41 -9.43
N VAL A 44 4.07 -1.35 -8.48
CA VAL A 44 5.24 -1.70 -7.68
C VAL A 44 5.49 -3.21 -7.79
N ARG A 45 6.77 -3.60 -7.84
CA ARG A 45 7.18 -5.00 -7.72
C ARG A 45 7.61 -5.28 -6.29
N VAL A 46 7.15 -6.41 -5.75
CA VAL A 46 7.60 -6.93 -4.47
C VAL A 46 9.03 -7.48 -4.62
N ASP A 47 9.90 -7.06 -3.71
CA ASP A 47 11.27 -7.57 -3.59
C ASP A 47 11.46 -8.15 -2.18
N GLY A 48 11.77 -9.44 -2.12
CA GLY A 48 11.97 -10.18 -0.89
C GLY A 48 10.73 -10.88 -0.31
N GLY A 49 10.95 -11.60 0.80
CA GLY A 49 9.98 -12.55 1.38
C GLY A 49 9.32 -12.09 2.68
N SER A 50 9.42 -10.80 3.06
CA SER A 50 8.92 -10.34 4.37
C SER A 50 7.39 -10.37 4.52
N MET A 51 6.66 -10.48 3.42
CA MET A 51 5.20 -10.55 3.38
C MET A 51 4.66 -11.93 2.98
N GLN A 52 5.53 -12.96 2.88
CA GLN A 52 5.08 -14.36 2.75
C GLN A 52 4.26 -14.74 4.00
N THR A 53 3.10 -15.30 3.85
CA THR A 53 2.40 -15.99 2.79
C THR A 53 1.48 -15.10 1.94
N THR A 54 1.32 -13.84 2.28
CA THR A 54 0.35 -12.93 1.62
C THR A 54 0.83 -12.47 0.26
N LEU A 55 2.12 -12.06 0.18
CA LEU A 55 2.78 -11.61 -1.04
C LEU A 55 4.11 -12.35 -1.21
N ASN A 56 4.42 -12.71 -2.44
CA ASN A 56 5.65 -13.39 -2.80
C ASN A 56 6.62 -12.45 -3.52
N ASP A 57 7.90 -12.81 -3.49
CA ASP A 57 8.90 -12.15 -4.30
C ASP A 57 8.51 -12.15 -5.79
N GLY A 58 8.65 -11.01 -6.44
CA GLY A 58 8.28 -10.83 -7.85
C GLY A 58 6.82 -10.47 -8.11
N ASP A 59 5.92 -10.52 -7.13
CA ASP A 59 4.54 -10.07 -7.28
C ASP A 59 4.47 -8.63 -7.77
N ARG A 60 3.49 -8.31 -8.62
CA ARG A 60 3.23 -6.94 -9.07
C ARG A 60 1.96 -6.41 -8.45
N LEU A 61 2.09 -5.28 -7.79
CA LEU A 61 1.03 -4.65 -7.01
C LEU A 61 0.60 -3.34 -7.65
N VAL A 62 -0.69 -3.06 -7.57
CA VAL A 62 -1.25 -1.73 -7.81
C VAL A 62 -1.47 -1.06 -6.47
N ILE A 63 -0.90 0.13 -6.32
CA ILE A 63 -1.02 0.95 -5.13
C ILE A 63 -1.69 2.28 -5.43
N SER A 64 -2.28 2.91 -4.43
CA SER A 64 -2.79 4.28 -4.50
C SER A 64 -2.51 5.01 -3.19
N ASP A 65 -2.18 6.29 -3.30
CA ASP A 65 -2.03 7.23 -2.18
C ASP A 65 -3.14 8.28 -2.12
N PHE A 66 -4.05 8.24 -3.10
CA PHE A 66 -5.09 9.25 -3.25
C PHE A 66 -6.00 9.33 -2.02
N CYS A 67 -5.91 10.46 -1.29
CA CYS A 67 -6.67 10.72 -0.07
C CYS A 67 -6.59 9.57 0.96
N TYR A 68 -5.44 8.90 1.01
CA TYR A 68 -5.27 7.71 1.83
C TYR A 68 -4.81 8.08 3.25
N THR A 69 -5.46 7.47 4.23
CA THR A 69 -5.04 7.45 5.64
C THR A 69 -4.90 5.99 6.07
N PRO A 70 -3.73 5.57 6.61
CA PRO A 70 -3.49 4.20 7.02
C PRO A 70 -4.50 3.70 8.06
N LYS A 71 -4.95 2.46 7.89
CA LYS A 71 -5.86 1.75 8.80
C LYS A 71 -5.27 0.40 9.18
N PRO A 72 -5.63 -0.15 10.37
CA PRO A 72 -5.24 -1.50 10.73
C PRO A 72 -5.60 -2.51 9.63
N SER A 73 -4.72 -3.48 9.43
CA SER A 73 -4.76 -4.52 8.39
C SER A 73 -4.41 -4.06 6.97
N ASP A 74 -4.29 -2.77 6.67
CA ASP A 74 -3.85 -2.30 5.35
C ASP A 74 -2.42 -2.76 5.05
N ILE A 75 -2.15 -3.15 3.81
CA ILE A 75 -0.80 -3.40 3.31
C ILE A 75 -0.32 -2.11 2.64
N VAL A 76 0.82 -1.59 3.11
CA VAL A 76 1.37 -0.30 2.68
C VAL A 76 2.78 -0.43 2.13
N ILE A 77 3.14 0.49 1.24
CA ILE A 77 4.51 0.68 0.77
C ILE A 77 5.10 1.85 1.53
N ILE A 78 6.28 1.64 2.12
CA ILE A 78 7.00 2.65 2.90
C ILE A 78 8.24 3.06 2.12
N SER A 79 8.49 4.36 2.04
CA SER A 79 9.62 4.95 1.30
C SER A 79 10.97 4.49 1.85
N ARG A 80 11.94 4.27 0.95
CA ARG A 80 13.35 4.03 1.29
C ARG A 80 14.03 5.17 2.04
N ASN A 81 13.49 6.39 1.94
CA ASN A 81 14.04 7.57 2.62
C ASN A 81 13.53 7.68 4.06
N TYR A 82 12.86 6.63 4.57
CA TYR A 82 12.50 6.56 5.96
C TYR A 82 13.80 6.54 6.80
N ASP A 83 14.01 7.62 7.52
CA ASP A 83 15.14 7.81 8.43
C ASP A 83 14.57 8.04 9.83
N ASN A 84 14.76 7.08 10.71
CA ASN A 84 14.45 7.23 12.12
C ASN A 84 15.65 7.85 12.84
N SER A 85 16.06 9.05 12.40
CA SER A 85 17.26 9.75 12.86
C SER A 85 17.27 10.08 14.35
N GLU A 86 16.14 10.03 15.03
CA GLU A 86 16.08 10.19 16.49
C GLU A 86 16.70 9.00 17.25
N ILE A 87 16.97 7.88 16.58
CA ILE A 87 17.53 6.66 17.18
C ILE A 87 18.98 6.38 16.69
N GLY A 88 19.56 7.26 15.89
CA GLY A 88 21.00 7.22 15.57
C GLY A 88 21.43 6.18 14.55
N GLY A 89 20.54 5.73 13.68
CA GLY A 89 20.81 4.79 12.61
C GLY A 89 20.92 5.46 11.24
N ALA A 90 22.04 6.11 10.95
CA ALA A 90 22.29 6.78 9.66
C ALA A 90 22.60 5.82 8.50
N ASP A 91 22.42 4.54 8.66
CA ASP A 91 22.57 3.59 7.57
C ASP A 91 21.24 3.47 6.83
N LYS A 92 21.24 3.85 5.56
CA LYS A 92 20.15 3.58 4.61
C LYS A 92 19.97 2.06 4.51
N LEU A 93 19.20 1.49 5.42
CA LEU A 93 19.04 0.04 5.55
C LEU A 93 18.41 -0.60 4.31
N TYR A 94 17.80 0.20 3.43
CA TYR A 94 17.16 -0.28 2.21
C TYR A 94 17.37 0.66 1.03
N ASP A 95 17.86 0.11 -0.06
CA ASP A 95 17.88 0.80 -1.36
C ASP A 95 16.47 0.86 -2.00
N ASN A 96 15.56 -0.02 -1.58
CA ASN A 96 14.21 -0.16 -2.14
C ASN A 96 13.11 0.12 -1.11
N PRO A 97 11.94 0.63 -1.53
CA PRO A 97 10.76 0.73 -0.68
C PRO A 97 10.38 -0.63 -0.10
N ILE A 98 9.90 -0.64 1.15
CA ILE A 98 9.48 -1.86 1.85
C ILE A 98 7.97 -2.00 1.88
N VAL A 99 7.49 -3.24 1.79
CA VAL A 99 6.06 -3.59 1.93
C VAL A 99 5.82 -4.15 3.30
N LYS A 100 4.84 -3.63 4.04
CA LYS A 100 4.47 -4.06 5.39
C LYS A 100 2.96 -3.96 5.60
N ARG A 101 2.48 -4.67 6.63
CA ARG A 101 1.09 -4.54 7.10
C ARG A 101 1.01 -3.58 8.27
N VAL A 102 0.03 -2.68 8.23
CA VAL A 102 -0.31 -1.80 9.36
C VAL A 102 -0.97 -2.65 10.45
N ILE A 103 -0.38 -2.64 11.63
CA ILE A 103 -0.88 -3.39 12.80
C ILE A 103 -1.59 -2.47 13.78
N ALA A 104 -1.01 -1.29 14.03
CA ALA A 104 -1.63 -0.30 14.89
C ALA A 104 -1.45 1.11 14.31
N VAL A 105 -2.40 1.98 14.62
CA VAL A 105 -2.42 3.39 14.22
C VAL A 105 -2.40 4.29 15.46
N ALA A 106 -2.22 5.59 15.24
CA ALA A 106 -2.15 6.61 16.30
C ALA A 106 -3.22 6.42 17.38
N GLY A 107 -2.79 6.52 18.64
CA GLY A 107 -3.63 6.37 19.82
C GLY A 107 -3.82 4.94 20.31
N GLN A 108 -3.57 3.92 19.49
CA GLN A 108 -3.68 2.52 19.90
C GLN A 108 -2.46 2.10 20.73
N LYS A 109 -2.71 1.27 21.72
CA LYS A 109 -1.66 0.62 22.52
C LYS A 109 -1.28 -0.70 21.87
N ILE A 110 0.00 -0.85 21.52
CA ILE A 110 0.58 -2.08 20.98
C ILE A 110 1.44 -2.79 22.02
N ASP A 111 1.29 -4.11 22.14
CA ASP A 111 2.15 -4.97 22.94
C ASP A 111 2.43 -6.27 22.20
N ILE A 112 3.60 -6.87 22.46
CA ILE A 112 3.98 -8.17 21.89
C ILE A 112 4.49 -9.06 23.03
N LYS A 113 3.69 -10.04 23.38
CA LYS A 113 4.01 -11.01 24.45
C LYS A 113 3.43 -12.37 24.17
N ASP A 114 3.99 -13.41 24.74
CA ASP A 114 3.54 -14.80 24.59
C ASP A 114 3.38 -15.25 23.14
N GLY A 115 4.21 -14.70 22.23
CA GLY A 115 4.18 -15.04 20.81
C GLY A 115 3.04 -14.41 20.02
N LYS A 116 2.29 -13.45 20.61
CA LYS A 116 1.12 -12.80 20.04
C LYS A 116 1.24 -11.28 20.08
N VAL A 117 0.50 -10.63 19.19
CA VAL A 117 0.30 -9.18 19.17
C VAL A 117 -0.97 -8.84 19.94
N TYR A 118 -0.92 -7.78 20.73
CA TYR A 118 -2.06 -7.23 21.47
C TYR A 118 -2.26 -5.77 21.04
N ILE A 119 -3.51 -5.42 20.76
CA ILE A 119 -3.94 -4.06 20.50
C ILE A 119 -4.98 -3.69 21.55
N ASP A 120 -4.72 -2.58 22.31
CA ASP A 120 -5.58 -2.10 23.39
C ASP A 120 -5.92 -3.20 24.43
N ASP A 121 -4.91 -4.04 24.73
CA ASP A 121 -4.96 -5.20 25.65
C ASP A 121 -5.72 -6.42 25.12
N GLU A 122 -6.24 -6.39 23.90
CA GLU A 122 -6.90 -7.53 23.25
C GLU A 122 -5.96 -8.22 22.25
N VAL A 123 -6.03 -9.57 22.18
CA VAL A 123 -5.24 -10.34 21.22
C VAL A 123 -5.69 -10.00 19.82
N LEU A 124 -4.75 -9.60 18.96
CA LEU A 124 -5.02 -9.44 17.54
C LEU A 124 -5.11 -10.83 16.89
N GLU A 125 -6.26 -11.14 16.29
CA GLU A 125 -6.43 -12.34 15.49
C GLU A 125 -5.81 -12.15 14.10
N GLU A 126 -4.87 -13.04 13.73
CA GLU A 126 -4.03 -12.90 12.55
C GLU A 126 -3.98 -14.20 11.75
N ASP A 127 -4.92 -14.38 10.83
CA ASP A 127 -5.03 -15.55 9.96
C ASP A 127 -4.02 -15.59 8.80
N TYR A 128 -3.33 -14.48 8.59
CA TYR A 128 -2.33 -14.29 7.50
C TYR A 128 -0.91 -14.65 7.92
N ILE A 129 -0.64 -14.92 9.19
CA ILE A 129 0.68 -15.32 9.68
C ILE A 129 0.78 -16.84 9.82
N ASN A 130 2.00 -17.35 9.72
CA ASN A 130 2.29 -18.79 9.87
C ASN A 130 3.27 -19.10 11.00
N ALA A 131 3.63 -18.10 11.80
CA ALA A 131 4.62 -18.23 12.89
C ALA A 131 4.27 -17.30 14.06
N VAL A 132 4.80 -17.62 15.22
CA VAL A 132 4.70 -16.78 16.42
C VAL A 132 5.41 -15.44 16.21
N THR A 133 4.91 -14.39 16.86
CA THR A 133 5.49 -13.06 16.82
C THR A 133 6.39 -12.83 18.02
N TYR A 134 7.69 -12.84 17.81
CA TYR A 134 8.65 -12.45 18.86
C TYR A 134 8.78 -10.93 18.91
N ALA A 135 8.93 -10.37 20.13
CA ALA A 135 9.09 -8.94 20.34
C ALA A 135 10.41 -8.38 19.75
N LEU A 136 11.46 -9.20 19.73
CA LEU A 136 12.80 -8.83 19.27
C LEU A 136 13.36 -7.63 20.08
N GLU A 137 13.58 -6.47 19.44
CA GLU A 137 14.03 -5.24 20.10
C GLU A 137 12.87 -4.37 20.60
N PHE A 138 11.62 -4.77 20.32
CA PHE A 138 10.44 -4.00 20.74
C PHE A 138 10.26 -4.10 22.26
N ASP A 139 10.32 -2.96 22.91
CA ASP A 139 10.16 -2.76 24.34
C ASP A 139 8.75 -2.19 24.61
N GLY A 140 7.75 -3.06 24.57
CA GLY A 140 6.33 -2.71 24.80
C GLY A 140 5.87 -2.96 26.24
N PRO A 141 4.64 -2.55 26.58
CA PRO A 141 3.65 -1.92 25.69
C PRO A 141 3.95 -0.45 25.36
N LYS A 142 3.58 0.00 24.16
CA LYS A 142 3.74 1.38 23.70
C LYS A 142 2.44 1.90 23.07
N ILE A 143 2.19 3.20 23.20
CA ILE A 143 1.11 3.88 22.46
C ILE A 143 1.70 4.43 21.17
N VAL A 144 1.02 4.16 20.06
CA VAL A 144 1.42 4.69 18.74
C VAL A 144 1.22 6.21 18.74
N PRO A 145 2.28 7.01 18.50
CA PRO A 145 2.17 8.47 18.48
C PRO A 145 1.28 8.99 17.36
N GLU A 146 0.78 10.22 17.51
CA GLU A 146 0.05 10.91 16.44
C GLU A 146 0.90 11.00 15.18
N GLY A 147 0.28 10.77 14.01
CA GLY A 147 0.97 10.76 12.72
C GLY A 147 1.86 9.54 12.47
N HIS A 148 1.85 8.53 13.32
CA HIS A 148 2.65 7.30 13.18
C HIS A 148 1.77 6.06 13.08
N ILE A 149 2.39 5.00 12.56
CA ILE A 149 1.83 3.64 12.49
C ILE A 149 2.87 2.63 12.98
N PHE A 150 2.38 1.50 13.47
CA PHE A 150 3.20 0.33 13.77
C PHE A 150 2.96 -0.73 12.69
N VAL A 151 4.02 -1.22 12.06
CA VAL A 151 3.91 -2.11 10.92
C VAL A 151 4.70 -3.40 11.14
N LEU A 152 4.16 -4.52 10.67
CA LEU A 152 4.84 -5.82 10.69
C LEU A 152 4.84 -6.46 9.30
N GLY A 153 5.83 -7.30 9.05
CA GLY A 153 5.76 -8.25 7.94
C GLY A 153 4.90 -9.45 8.29
N ASP A 154 4.16 -9.99 7.34
CA ASP A 154 3.37 -11.20 7.54
C ASP A 154 4.27 -12.43 7.78
N ASN A 155 5.48 -12.43 7.22
CA ASN A 155 6.53 -13.40 7.53
C ASN A 155 7.29 -12.97 8.80
N ARG A 156 6.70 -13.22 9.96
CA ARG A 156 7.20 -12.80 11.28
C ARG A 156 8.63 -13.19 11.58
N GLY A 157 9.07 -14.32 11.07
CA GLY A 157 10.43 -14.83 11.27
C GLY A 157 11.48 -14.22 10.32
N ASN A 158 11.04 -13.57 9.23
CA ASN A 158 11.93 -13.00 8.21
C ASN A 158 11.45 -11.62 7.76
N SER A 159 11.30 -10.72 8.70
CA SER A 159 10.90 -9.34 8.41
C SER A 159 11.65 -8.37 9.30
N LEU A 160 12.28 -7.38 8.68
CA LEU A 160 12.74 -6.18 9.35
C LEU A 160 11.56 -5.18 9.32
N ASP A 161 11.03 -4.85 10.50
CA ASP A 161 9.80 -4.08 10.69
C ASP A 161 9.82 -3.31 12.02
N SER A 162 8.70 -2.78 12.46
CA SER A 162 8.60 -1.91 13.65
C SER A 162 9.07 -2.55 14.97
N ARG A 163 9.34 -3.86 14.99
CA ARG A 163 9.96 -4.53 16.14
C ARG A 163 11.43 -4.19 16.32
N PHE A 164 12.09 -3.73 15.26
CA PHE A 164 13.47 -3.29 15.31
C PHE A 164 13.53 -1.77 15.51
N ASN A 165 14.44 -1.32 16.36
CA ASN A 165 14.64 0.10 16.64
C ASN A 165 15.01 0.91 15.39
N SER A 166 15.67 0.29 14.41
CA SER A 166 15.99 0.88 13.11
C SER A 166 14.77 1.27 12.27
N ILE A 167 13.62 0.64 12.48
CA ILE A 167 12.34 0.98 11.85
C ILE A 167 11.45 1.71 12.86
N GLY A 168 11.13 1.10 13.99
CA GLY A 168 10.31 1.69 15.04
C GLY A 168 8.90 2.08 14.56
N MET A 169 8.36 3.15 15.14
CA MET A 169 7.07 3.73 14.74
C MET A 169 7.26 4.54 13.46
N VAL A 170 6.58 4.14 12.38
CA VAL A 170 6.73 4.74 11.04
C VAL A 170 5.85 5.98 10.91
N ASP A 171 6.43 7.12 10.58
CA ASP A 171 5.68 8.34 10.27
C ASP A 171 4.88 8.15 8.97
N VAL A 172 3.59 8.47 9.00
CA VAL A 172 2.66 8.29 7.85
C VAL A 172 3.08 9.05 6.60
N ARG A 173 3.91 10.09 6.72
CA ARG A 173 4.46 10.85 5.59
C ARG A 173 5.38 10.01 4.69
N TYR A 174 5.93 8.94 5.22
CA TYR A 174 6.77 8.00 4.46
C TYR A 174 5.96 6.89 3.78
N VAL A 175 4.65 6.83 4.00
CA VAL A 175 3.78 5.88 3.31
C VAL A 175 3.55 6.35 1.87
N ILE A 176 4.07 5.60 0.90
CA ILE A 176 3.92 5.88 -0.54
C ILE A 176 2.48 5.59 -1.02
N GLY A 177 1.82 4.62 -0.39
CA GLY A 177 0.44 4.27 -0.73
C GLY A 177 0.02 2.92 -0.16
N LYS A 178 -1.29 2.66 -0.27
CA LYS A 178 -1.92 1.39 0.07
C LYS A 178 -1.89 0.45 -1.12
N VAL A 179 -1.61 -0.83 -0.86
CA VAL A 179 -1.78 -1.90 -1.84
C VAL A 179 -3.28 -2.16 -2.02
N LEU A 180 -3.76 -2.02 -3.25
CA LEU A 180 -5.17 -2.28 -3.59
C LEU A 180 -5.37 -3.72 -4.06
N PHE A 181 -4.50 -4.17 -4.97
CA PHE A 181 -4.55 -5.53 -5.48
C PHE A 181 -3.24 -5.96 -6.13
N ARG A 182 -3.03 -7.28 -6.19
CA ARG A 182 -1.97 -7.93 -6.95
C ARG A 182 -2.48 -8.26 -8.35
N ILE A 183 -1.71 -7.90 -9.38
CA ILE A 183 -2.05 -8.18 -10.80
C ILE A 183 -1.20 -9.27 -11.44
N ALA A 184 -0.06 -9.61 -10.86
CA ALA A 184 0.80 -10.67 -11.36
C ALA A 184 1.38 -11.48 -10.20
N PRO A 185 1.53 -12.82 -10.39
CA PRO A 185 1.36 -13.54 -11.64
C PRO A 185 -0.09 -13.53 -12.16
N PHE A 186 -0.23 -13.52 -13.50
CA PHE A 186 -1.55 -13.52 -14.12
C PHE A 186 -2.33 -14.78 -13.77
N GLY A 187 -3.60 -14.62 -13.39
CA GLY A 187 -4.46 -15.72 -12.92
C GLY A 187 -4.61 -15.77 -11.40
N GLU A 188 -3.81 -15.01 -10.64
CA GLU A 188 -3.87 -14.93 -9.18
C GLU A 188 -4.16 -13.50 -8.70
N ILE A 189 -5.10 -12.81 -9.34
CA ILE A 189 -5.50 -11.46 -8.91
C ILE A 189 -6.10 -11.57 -7.51
N LYS A 190 -5.56 -10.78 -6.57
CA LYS A 190 -6.03 -10.73 -5.19
C LYS A 190 -6.18 -9.28 -4.75
N PHE A 191 -7.32 -8.94 -4.17
CA PHE A 191 -7.60 -7.63 -3.55
C PHE A 191 -7.25 -7.67 -2.05
N PHE A 192 -6.85 -6.50 -1.51
CA PHE A 192 -6.40 -6.35 -0.12
C PHE A 192 -7.15 -5.23 0.59
#